data_06a9f8865b416d146adaa7fbe47443f0
#
_entry.id   06a9f8865b416d146adaa7fbe47443f0
#
_cell.length_a   1.000
_cell.length_b   1.000
_cell.length_c   1.000
_cell.angle_alpha   90.00
_cell.angle_beta   90.00
_cell.angle_gamma   90.00
#
_symmetry.space_group_name_H-M   'P 1'
#
loop_
_entity.id
_entity.type
_entity.pdbx_description
1 polymer ?
#
loop_
_entity_poly.entity_id
_entity_poly.type
_entity_poly.pdbx_seq_one_letter_code
_entity_poly.pdbx_strand_id
1 'polypeptide(L)'
;MVKVYSLEGVTPVVHPTAFVHTSAVLIGDVIVGADCYIGPNACLRGDFGRIRVEQGVNIQDCCIVHGFPERDTVIEENGHIGHGAVLHCCRIGRNALV
;
A
#
# COMPACT_ATOMS: atom_id res chain seq x y z
N MET A 1 -2.34 -5.98 16.15
CA MET A 1 -3.33 -6.19 15.08
C MET A 1 -3.26 -5.05 14.09
N VAL A 2 -3.22 -5.36 12.82
CA VAL A 2 -3.15 -4.31 11.78
C VAL A 2 -4.40 -3.43 11.83
N LYS A 3 -4.22 -2.15 11.57
CA LYS A 3 -5.32 -1.18 11.59
C LYS A 3 -5.90 -1.05 10.19
N VAL A 4 -7.03 -1.69 9.97
CA VAL A 4 -7.72 -1.70 8.69
C VAL A 4 -9.07 -0.99 8.86
N TYR A 5 -9.28 0.03 8.03
CA TYR A 5 -10.51 0.82 8.11
C TYR A 5 -11.25 0.77 6.78
N SER A 6 -12.54 0.44 6.82
CA SER A 6 -13.36 0.56 5.62
C SER A 6 -13.83 2.00 5.46
N LEU A 7 -14.03 2.41 4.22
CA LEU A 7 -14.55 3.73 3.88
C LEU A 7 -15.63 3.57 2.83
N GLU A 8 -16.83 4.06 3.14
CA GLU A 8 -17.99 3.98 2.24
C GLU A 8 -18.22 2.55 1.73
N GLY A 9 -18.08 1.59 2.63
CA GLY A 9 -18.30 0.18 2.31
C GLY A 9 -17.14 -0.53 1.64
N VAL A 10 -16.04 0.16 1.37
CA VAL A 10 -14.85 -0.45 0.76
C VAL A 10 -13.82 -0.75 1.84
N THR A 11 -13.43 -2.00 1.94
CA THR A 11 -12.47 -2.47 2.95
C THR A 11 -11.18 -2.90 2.25
N PRO A 12 -10.02 -2.56 2.81
CA PRO A 12 -8.76 -3.06 2.24
C PRO A 12 -8.72 -4.58 2.13
N VAL A 13 -8.12 -5.06 1.06
CA VAL A 13 -7.96 -6.49 0.79
C VAL A 13 -6.48 -6.82 0.86
N VAL A 14 -6.11 -7.73 1.76
CA VAL A 14 -4.72 -8.12 1.97
C VAL A 14 -4.58 -9.61 1.70
N HIS A 15 -3.66 -9.97 0.81
CA HIS A 15 -3.43 -11.37 0.50
C HIS A 15 -2.94 -12.11 1.75
N PRO A 16 -3.37 -13.37 1.97
CA PRO A 16 -2.99 -14.10 3.20
C PRO A 16 -1.49 -14.27 3.42
N THR A 17 -0.68 -14.25 2.35
CA THR A 17 0.78 -14.39 2.49
C THR A 17 1.50 -13.07 2.70
N ALA A 18 0.79 -11.95 2.63
CA ALA A 18 1.41 -10.65 2.88
C ALA A 18 1.58 -10.42 4.37
N PHE A 19 2.66 -9.74 4.73
CA PHE A 19 2.87 -9.30 6.10
C PHE A 19 2.59 -7.82 6.21
N VAL A 20 1.69 -7.44 7.11
CA VAL A 20 1.41 -6.04 7.41
C VAL A 20 1.66 -5.83 8.88
N HIS A 21 2.60 -4.93 9.20
CA HIS A 21 2.95 -4.67 10.58
C HIS A 21 1.73 -4.11 11.33
N THR A 22 1.61 -4.48 12.61
CA THR A 22 0.43 -4.12 13.42
C THR A 22 0.24 -2.62 13.58
N SER A 23 1.30 -1.82 13.42
CA SER A 23 1.19 -0.37 13.48
C SER A 23 0.91 0.30 12.12
N ALA A 24 0.90 -0.48 11.04
CA ALA A 24 0.54 0.08 9.73
C ALA A 24 -0.97 0.37 9.68
N VAL A 25 -1.34 1.33 8.85
CA VAL A 25 -2.74 1.73 8.69
C VAL A 25 -3.14 1.60 7.23
N LEU A 26 -4.21 0.86 6.96
CA LEU A 26 -4.78 0.71 5.62
C LEU A 26 -6.20 1.25 5.64
N ILE A 27 -6.54 2.12 4.71
CA ILE A 27 -7.85 2.76 4.67
C ILE A 27 -8.45 2.62 3.28
N GLY A 28 -9.68 2.10 3.22
CA GLY A 28 -10.49 2.12 2.01
C GLY A 28 -10.01 1.19 0.91
N ASP A 29 -9.92 1.71 -0.31
CA ASP A 29 -9.66 0.93 -1.52
C ASP A 29 -8.17 0.64 -1.69
N VAL A 30 -7.67 -0.31 -0.90
CA VAL A 30 -6.28 -0.75 -0.91
C VAL A 30 -6.25 -2.24 -1.19
N ILE A 31 -5.46 -2.65 -2.18
CA ILE A 31 -5.29 -4.06 -2.53
C ILE A 31 -3.81 -4.41 -2.38
N VAL A 32 -3.49 -5.31 -1.44
CA VAL A 32 -2.13 -5.76 -1.17
C VAL A 32 -1.98 -7.19 -1.66
N GLY A 33 -1.09 -7.40 -2.60
CA GLY A 33 -0.87 -8.69 -3.23
C GLY A 33 -0.04 -9.66 -2.39
N ALA A 34 0.22 -10.83 -2.97
CA ALA A 34 0.94 -11.91 -2.31
C ALA A 34 2.35 -11.49 -1.94
N ASP A 35 2.83 -12.01 -0.82
CA ASP A 35 4.24 -11.91 -0.40
C ASP A 35 4.75 -10.48 -0.25
N CYS A 36 3.84 -9.54 -0.03
CA CYS A 36 4.22 -8.16 0.25
C CYS A 36 4.66 -8.00 1.71
N TYR A 37 5.46 -6.95 1.92
CA TYR A 37 5.82 -6.51 3.26
C TYR A 37 5.40 -5.05 3.43
N ILE A 38 4.59 -4.76 4.44
CA ILE A 38 4.17 -3.40 4.78
C ILE A 38 4.68 -3.12 6.19
N GLY A 39 5.63 -2.22 6.32
CA GLY A 39 6.38 -1.99 7.54
C GLY A 39 5.66 -1.12 8.57
N PRO A 40 6.33 -0.95 9.74
CA PRO A 40 5.76 -0.17 10.84
C PRO A 40 5.40 1.26 10.44
N ASN A 41 4.26 1.72 10.90
CA ASN A 41 3.78 3.08 10.70
C ASN A 41 3.61 3.50 9.24
N ALA A 42 3.61 2.54 8.31
CA ALA A 42 3.23 2.85 6.94
C ALA A 42 1.73 3.15 6.89
N CYS A 43 1.34 4.09 6.04
CA CYS A 43 -0.04 4.49 5.91
C CYS A 43 -0.44 4.47 4.45
N LEU A 44 -1.36 3.58 4.08
CA LEU A 44 -1.87 3.44 2.73
C LEU A 44 -3.33 3.91 2.74
N ARG A 45 -3.58 5.09 2.19
CA ARG A 45 -4.89 5.70 2.18
C ARG A 45 -5.55 5.59 0.81
N GLY A 46 -6.37 4.57 0.65
CA GLY A 46 -7.21 4.40 -0.54
C GLY A 46 -8.56 5.08 -0.36
N ASP A 47 -8.56 6.26 0.27
CA ASP A 47 -9.78 6.99 0.54
C ASP A 47 -10.19 7.89 -0.61
N PHE A 48 -9.26 8.28 -1.45
CA PHE A 48 -9.50 9.17 -2.58
C PHE A 48 -9.37 8.46 -3.93
N GLY A 49 -8.54 7.44 -4.00
CA GLY A 49 -8.33 6.63 -5.20
C GLY A 49 -7.72 5.32 -4.81
N ARG A 50 -7.86 4.32 -5.68
CA ARG A 50 -7.39 2.98 -5.39
C ARG A 50 -5.87 2.92 -5.32
N ILE A 51 -5.38 2.14 -4.37
CA ILE A 51 -3.96 1.80 -4.25
C ILE A 51 -3.82 0.31 -4.53
N ARG A 52 -3.00 -0.04 -5.52
CA ARG A 52 -2.68 -1.43 -5.84
C ARG A 52 -1.22 -1.69 -5.57
N VAL A 53 -0.97 -2.64 -4.67
CA VAL A 53 0.38 -3.07 -4.31
C VAL A 53 0.52 -4.50 -4.81
N GLU A 54 1.36 -4.70 -5.83
CA GLU A 54 1.46 -5.98 -6.51
C GLU A 54 2.38 -6.94 -5.76
N GLN A 55 2.47 -8.17 -6.24
CA GLN A 55 3.17 -9.25 -5.56
C GLN A 55 4.63 -8.89 -5.22
N GLY A 56 5.06 -9.26 -4.04
CA GLY A 56 6.47 -9.13 -3.64
C GLY A 56 6.93 -7.73 -3.32
N VAL A 57 6.02 -6.76 -3.26
CA VAL A 57 6.38 -5.37 -2.97
C VAL A 57 6.77 -5.22 -1.52
N ASN A 58 7.76 -4.37 -1.27
CA ASN A 58 8.27 -4.07 0.06
C ASN A 58 8.09 -2.58 0.33
N ILE A 59 7.21 -2.25 1.27
CA ILE A 59 6.98 -0.87 1.70
C ILE A 59 7.53 -0.73 3.10
N GLN A 60 8.56 0.07 3.24
CA GLN A 60 9.27 0.21 4.50
C GLN A 60 8.55 1.13 5.49
N ASP A 61 9.20 1.36 6.63
CA ASP A 61 8.65 2.11 7.75
C ASP A 61 8.26 3.53 7.36
N CYS A 62 7.15 4.01 7.90
CA CYS A 62 6.73 5.41 7.81
C CYS A 62 6.46 5.90 6.39
N CYS A 63 6.25 5.01 5.44
CA CYS A 63 5.87 5.41 4.10
C CYS A 63 4.41 5.88 4.08
N ILE A 64 4.11 6.82 3.18
CA ILE A 64 2.76 7.31 2.98
C ILE A 64 2.40 7.10 1.51
N VAL A 65 1.28 6.44 1.25
CA VAL A 65 0.80 6.22 -0.12
C VAL A 65 -0.63 6.76 -0.19
N HIS A 66 -0.87 7.62 -1.17
CA HIS A 66 -2.16 8.26 -1.36
C HIS A 66 -2.40 8.47 -2.84
N GLY A 67 -3.64 8.57 -3.28
CA GLY A 67 -3.97 8.70 -4.70
C GLY A 67 -5.02 9.74 -4.99
N PHE A 68 -5.36 9.87 -6.28
CA PHE A 68 -6.44 10.74 -6.75
C PHE A 68 -7.62 9.90 -7.22
N PRO A 69 -8.82 10.49 -7.28
CA PRO A 69 -9.98 9.80 -7.83
C PRO A 69 -9.75 9.38 -9.29
N GLU A 70 -10.33 8.23 -9.67
CA GLU A 70 -10.33 7.72 -11.04
C GLU A 70 -8.93 7.37 -11.57
N ARG A 71 -7.93 7.30 -10.71
CA ARG A 71 -6.58 6.88 -11.08
C ARG A 71 -6.02 5.97 -10.00
N ASP A 72 -5.52 4.82 -10.41
CA ASP A 72 -4.87 3.91 -9.48
C ASP A 72 -3.45 4.41 -9.19
N THR A 73 -3.07 4.35 -7.92
CA THR A 73 -1.67 4.41 -7.53
C THR A 73 -1.18 2.98 -7.53
N VAL A 74 -0.15 2.67 -8.30
CA VAL A 74 0.29 1.30 -8.52
C VAL A 74 1.76 1.17 -8.16
N ILE A 75 2.06 0.19 -7.30
CA ILE A 75 3.44 -0.24 -7.06
C ILE A 75 3.55 -1.63 -7.66
N GLU A 76 4.30 -1.74 -8.75
CA GLU A 76 4.38 -2.96 -9.51
C GLU A 76 5.27 -3.99 -8.81
N GLU A 77 5.21 -5.20 -9.32
CA GLU A 77 5.82 -6.41 -8.77
C GLU A 77 7.26 -6.16 -8.29
N ASN A 78 7.54 -6.59 -7.07
CA ASN A 78 8.86 -6.50 -6.45
C ASN A 78 9.42 -5.07 -6.30
N GLY A 79 8.56 -4.05 -6.38
CA GLY A 79 8.97 -2.70 -6.08
C GLY A 79 9.40 -2.58 -4.62
N HIS A 80 10.40 -1.74 -4.35
CA HIS A 80 10.92 -1.53 -3.01
C HIS A 80 10.83 -0.05 -2.67
N ILE A 81 10.04 0.27 -1.66
CA ILE A 81 9.80 1.66 -1.26
C ILE A 81 10.52 1.90 0.05
N GLY A 82 11.54 2.75 0.01
CA GLY A 82 12.40 3.02 1.17
C GLY A 82 11.70 3.81 2.27
N HIS A 83 12.31 3.79 3.46
CA HIS A 83 11.75 4.39 4.65
C HIS A 83 11.35 5.86 4.44
N GLY A 84 10.17 6.22 4.90
CA GLY A 84 9.71 7.60 4.89
C GLY A 84 9.32 8.15 3.53
N ALA A 85 9.28 7.32 2.48
CA ALA A 85 8.88 7.79 1.15
C ALA A 85 7.42 8.21 1.15
N VAL A 86 7.11 9.22 0.36
CA VAL A 86 5.74 9.70 0.17
C VAL A 86 5.40 9.53 -1.30
N LEU A 87 4.40 8.69 -1.58
CA LEU A 87 3.95 8.43 -2.94
C LEU A 87 2.54 8.97 -3.10
N HIS A 88 2.33 9.72 -4.17
CA HIS A 88 1.02 10.30 -4.42
C HIS A 88 0.66 10.15 -5.89
N CYS A 89 -0.35 9.34 -6.17
CA CYS A 89 -0.92 9.16 -7.51
C CYS A 89 0.16 8.87 -8.55
N CYS A 90 1.00 7.86 -8.28
CA CYS A 90 2.13 7.54 -9.14
C CYS A 90 2.11 6.06 -9.51
N ARG A 91 3.00 5.69 -10.41
CA ARG A 91 3.23 4.31 -10.77
C ARG A 91 4.72 4.01 -10.57
N ILE A 92 4.99 3.04 -9.72
CA ILE A 92 6.35 2.57 -9.47
C ILE A 92 6.53 1.30 -10.29
N GLY A 93 7.51 1.29 -11.17
CA GLY A 93 7.73 0.16 -12.08
C GLY A 93 8.28 -1.07 -11.38
N ARG A 94 8.24 -2.20 -12.06
CA ARG A 94 8.71 -3.48 -11.52
C ARG A 94 10.16 -3.37 -11.09
N ASN A 95 10.46 -3.94 -9.93
CA ASN A 95 11.81 -4.01 -9.37
C ASN A 95 12.44 -2.64 -9.08
N ALA A 96 11.67 -1.57 -9.13
CA ALA A 96 12.22 -0.24 -8.85
C ALA A 96 12.55 -0.10 -7.38
N LEU A 97 13.53 0.74 -7.09
CA LEU A 97 13.95 1.08 -5.73
C LEU A 97 13.75 2.57 -5.53
N VAL A 98 12.97 2.91 -4.56
CA VAL A 98 12.68 4.30 -4.21
C VAL A 98 13.38 4.68 -2.92
#